data_a6681f9a2bb888ed8142d0f0ca5af0ec
#
_entry.id   a6681f9a2bb888ed8142d0f0ca5af0ec
#
_cell.length_a   1.000
_cell.length_b   1.000
_cell.length_c   1.000
_cell.angle_alpha   90.00
_cell.angle_beta   90.00
_cell.angle_gamma   90.00
#
_symmetry.space_group_name_H-M   'P 1'
#
loop_
_entity.id
_entity.type
_entity.pdbx_description
1 polymer ?
#
loop_
_entity_poly.entity_id
_entity_poly.type
_entity_poly.pdbx_seq_one_letter_code
_entity_poly.pdbx_strand_id
1 'polypeptide(L)'
;RISHTRETFFKTPFEVINIPKPNNSAYTAHALRNHMDLPWFENPPGYQFLHCLTNSAKGGNSSAVDAFAVADYLRKNEKEIFDTLVSVPLKFKDKDYTQEAHRSFHSPAITLTKDGDYNDIRFSVATMDTLDCSPEIMEKVYKAHHRFGNLLHDEKYQINFRLEPGDIFS
;
A
#
# COMPACT_ATOMS: atom_id res chain seq x y z
N ARG A 1 -19.77 9.46 -13.12
CA ARG A 1 -18.91 8.75 -14.10
C ARG A 1 -17.48 8.90 -13.62
N ILE A 2 -16.86 7.80 -13.15
CA ILE A 2 -15.56 7.88 -12.49
C ILE A 2 -14.45 8.08 -13.52
N SER A 3 -14.34 7.30 -14.54
CA SER A 3 -13.40 7.41 -15.68
C SER A 3 -13.36 6.12 -16.47
N HIS A 4 -12.42 6.01 -17.42
CA HIS A 4 -12.08 4.73 -18.03
C HIS A 4 -11.14 3.94 -17.09
N THR A 5 -11.24 2.61 -17.12
CA THR A 5 -10.31 1.74 -16.40
C THR A 5 -8.90 1.92 -16.95
N ARG A 6 -7.91 2.06 -16.06
CA ARG A 6 -6.50 2.10 -16.43
C ARG A 6 -5.98 0.68 -16.62
N GLU A 7 -5.52 0.37 -17.80
CA GLU A 7 -4.82 -0.88 -18.04
C GLU A 7 -3.44 -0.85 -17.40
N THR A 8 -3.09 -1.92 -16.69
CA THR A 8 -1.76 -2.16 -16.13
C THR A 8 -1.17 -3.43 -16.76
N PHE A 9 0.06 -3.79 -16.41
CA PHE A 9 0.65 -5.05 -16.83
C PHE A 9 -0.07 -6.30 -16.29
N PHE A 10 -0.93 -6.14 -15.27
CA PHE A 10 -1.85 -7.19 -14.80
C PHE A 10 -3.08 -7.36 -15.72
N LYS A 11 -3.21 -6.52 -16.75
CA LYS A 11 -4.40 -6.38 -17.61
C LYS A 11 -5.60 -5.78 -16.85
N THR A 12 -6.77 -5.73 -17.48
CA THR A 12 -7.99 -5.21 -16.89
C THR A 12 -9.19 -5.97 -17.45
N PRO A 13 -10.04 -6.55 -16.62
CA PRO A 13 -9.85 -6.81 -15.19
C PRO A 13 -8.84 -7.95 -14.93
N PHE A 14 -8.30 -8.02 -13.72
CA PHE A 14 -7.53 -9.19 -13.29
C PHE A 14 -8.28 -9.91 -12.15
N GLU A 15 -8.08 -11.22 -12.05
CA GLU A 15 -8.73 -12.03 -11.04
C GLU A 15 -7.82 -12.22 -9.82
N VAL A 16 -8.37 -12.05 -8.63
CA VAL A 16 -7.69 -12.36 -7.35
C VAL A 16 -8.14 -13.75 -6.91
N ILE A 17 -7.33 -14.75 -7.21
CA ILE A 17 -7.60 -16.17 -6.92
C ILE A 17 -6.35 -16.84 -6.37
N ASN A 18 -6.54 -17.87 -5.54
CA ASN A 18 -5.42 -18.70 -5.09
C ASN A 18 -4.99 -19.65 -6.22
N ILE A 19 -3.73 -19.56 -6.64
CA ILE A 19 -3.18 -20.42 -7.70
C ILE A 19 -1.97 -21.22 -7.21
N PRO A 20 -1.73 -22.42 -7.76
CA PRO A 20 -0.49 -23.15 -7.52
C PRO A 20 0.73 -22.37 -8.03
N LYS A 21 1.79 -22.30 -7.22
CA LYS A 21 3.04 -21.58 -7.55
C LYS A 21 2.80 -20.09 -7.87
N PRO A 22 2.25 -19.32 -6.92
CA PRO A 22 1.94 -17.91 -7.14
C PRO A 22 3.21 -17.09 -7.36
N ASN A 23 3.15 -16.15 -8.27
CA ASN A 23 4.20 -15.14 -8.51
C ASN A 23 3.89 -13.80 -7.82
N ASN A 24 2.73 -13.70 -7.16
CA ASN A 24 2.27 -12.51 -6.46
C ASN A 24 1.57 -12.93 -5.16
N SER A 25 1.69 -12.11 -4.11
CA SER A 25 1.05 -12.34 -2.82
C SER A 25 -0.48 -12.35 -2.90
N ALA A 26 -1.08 -11.61 -3.84
CA ALA A 26 -2.52 -11.61 -4.08
C ALA A 26 -3.08 -12.97 -4.54
N TYR A 27 -2.21 -13.87 -5.03
CA TYR A 27 -2.57 -15.22 -5.46
C TYR A 27 -2.31 -16.29 -4.41
N THR A 28 -2.12 -15.90 -3.16
CA THR A 28 -1.85 -16.81 -2.04
C THR A 28 -3.01 -16.85 -1.06
N ALA A 29 -3.02 -17.85 -0.19
CA ALA A 29 -3.92 -17.95 0.95
C ALA A 29 -3.39 -17.24 2.21
N HIS A 30 -2.27 -16.52 2.11
CA HIS A 30 -1.71 -15.81 3.25
C HIS A 30 -2.42 -14.48 3.47
N ALA A 31 -2.58 -14.11 4.75
CA ALA A 31 -3.11 -12.82 5.12
C ALA A 31 -2.18 -11.69 4.62
N LEU A 32 -2.75 -10.71 3.94
CA LEU A 32 -2.05 -9.50 3.53
C LEU A 32 -2.30 -8.41 4.57
N ARG A 33 -1.24 -7.71 4.94
CA ARG A 33 -1.35 -6.51 5.76
C ARG A 33 -1.86 -5.34 4.92
N ASN A 34 -2.42 -4.33 5.59
CA ASN A 34 -2.83 -3.09 4.92
C ASN A 34 -1.67 -2.51 4.12
N HIS A 35 -1.91 -2.25 2.86
CA HIS A 35 -0.93 -1.76 1.89
C HIS A 35 -1.67 -1.03 0.77
N MET A 36 -0.95 -0.24 0.02
CA MET A 36 -1.42 0.22 -1.28
C MET A 36 -0.83 -0.64 -2.39
N ASP A 37 -1.56 -0.77 -3.48
CA ASP A 37 -1.07 -1.43 -4.68
C ASP A 37 -0.23 -0.49 -5.55
N LEU A 38 0.75 -1.07 -6.27
CA LEU A 38 1.59 -0.40 -7.25
C LEU A 38 2.39 0.82 -6.72
N PRO A 39 2.97 0.76 -5.49
CA PRO A 39 3.71 1.90 -4.93
C PRO A 39 5.00 2.23 -5.72
N TRP A 40 5.45 1.33 -6.59
CA TRP A 40 6.59 1.51 -7.49
C TRP A 40 6.24 2.24 -8.80
N PHE A 41 5.00 2.67 -8.98
CA PHE A 41 4.63 3.59 -10.05
C PHE A 41 4.83 5.04 -9.60
N GLU A 42 5.32 5.90 -10.50
CA GLU A 42 5.36 7.34 -10.24
C GLU A 42 3.96 7.87 -9.92
N ASN A 43 2.98 7.50 -10.74
CA ASN A 43 1.58 7.83 -10.54
C ASN A 43 0.77 6.52 -10.36
N PRO A 44 0.56 6.06 -9.13
CA PRO A 44 -0.29 4.91 -8.85
C PRO A 44 -1.74 5.15 -9.30
N PRO A 45 -2.55 4.09 -9.50
CA PRO A 45 -3.99 4.26 -9.72
C PRO A 45 -4.64 5.02 -8.56
N GLY A 46 -5.45 6.05 -8.87
CA GLY A 46 -6.15 6.83 -7.84
C GLY A 46 -7.29 6.06 -7.17
N TYR A 47 -7.88 5.09 -7.86
CA TYR A 47 -8.93 4.22 -7.36
C TYR A 47 -8.72 2.79 -7.83
N GLN A 48 -9.01 1.86 -6.94
CA GLN A 48 -9.05 0.43 -7.23
C GLN A 48 -10.41 -0.11 -6.81
N PHE A 49 -11.00 -0.97 -7.65
CA PHE A 49 -12.27 -1.61 -7.35
C PHE A 49 -12.06 -3.11 -7.24
N LEU A 50 -12.44 -3.68 -6.11
CA LEU A 50 -12.45 -5.12 -5.87
C LEU A 50 -13.89 -5.60 -5.87
N HIS A 51 -14.28 -6.35 -6.91
CA HIS A 51 -15.61 -6.93 -7.05
C HIS A 51 -15.60 -8.39 -6.59
N CYS A 52 -16.35 -8.70 -5.58
CA CYS A 52 -16.49 -10.06 -5.07
C CYS A 52 -17.42 -10.87 -5.97
N LEU A 53 -16.86 -11.84 -6.68
CA LEU A 53 -17.64 -12.79 -7.48
C LEU A 53 -18.04 -14.02 -6.64
N THR A 54 -17.13 -14.50 -5.81
CA THR A 54 -17.35 -15.67 -4.95
C THR A 54 -16.50 -15.53 -3.70
N ASN A 55 -17.07 -15.86 -2.55
CA ASN A 55 -16.36 -15.89 -1.27
C ASN A 55 -16.81 -17.09 -0.43
N SER A 56 -16.39 -18.29 -0.81
CA SER A 56 -16.70 -19.55 -0.12
C SER A 56 -15.66 -19.97 0.91
N ALA A 57 -14.54 -19.24 1.00
CA ALA A 57 -13.45 -19.57 1.91
C ALA A 57 -13.83 -19.32 3.38
N LYS A 58 -13.25 -20.09 4.30
CA LYS A 58 -13.23 -19.75 5.73
C LYS A 58 -12.18 -18.67 5.96
N GLY A 59 -12.54 -17.59 6.68
CA GLY A 59 -11.70 -16.39 6.81
C GLY A 59 -11.84 -15.52 5.57
N GLY A 60 -10.76 -14.87 5.13
CA GLY A 60 -10.77 -13.96 3.98
C GLY A 60 -11.51 -12.66 4.24
N ASN A 61 -11.55 -12.21 5.50
CA ASN A 61 -12.02 -10.88 5.84
C ASN A 61 -11.10 -9.83 5.22
N SER A 62 -11.69 -8.76 4.73
CA SER A 62 -10.98 -7.59 4.24
C SER A 62 -10.81 -6.58 5.36
N SER A 63 -9.74 -5.82 5.30
CA SER A 63 -9.52 -4.67 6.17
C SER A 63 -9.16 -3.44 5.33
N ALA A 64 -9.58 -2.29 5.79
CA ALA A 64 -9.14 -1.01 5.24
C ALA A 64 -8.77 -0.05 6.37
N VAL A 65 -7.91 0.91 6.06
CA VAL A 65 -7.46 1.93 7.02
C VAL A 65 -7.48 3.30 6.35
N ASP A 66 -7.93 4.29 7.09
CA ASP A 66 -7.75 5.69 6.67
C ASP A 66 -6.32 6.13 7.00
N ALA A 67 -5.44 6.00 6.01
CA ALA A 67 -4.04 6.36 6.16
C ALA A 67 -3.82 7.88 6.32
N PHE A 68 -4.73 8.72 5.84
CA PHE A 68 -4.67 10.16 6.05
C PHE A 68 -4.98 10.52 7.51
N ALA A 69 -5.93 9.83 8.14
CA ALA A 69 -6.21 10.01 9.58
C ALA A 69 -5.00 9.58 10.43
N VAL A 70 -4.29 8.53 10.05
CA VAL A 70 -3.02 8.12 10.70
C VAL A 70 -1.93 9.17 10.49
N ALA A 71 -1.79 9.71 9.29
CA ALA A 71 -0.83 10.78 9.00
C ALA A 71 -1.13 12.05 9.81
N ASP A 72 -2.39 12.40 9.96
CA ASP A 72 -2.85 13.52 10.80
C ASP A 72 -2.50 13.31 12.28
N TYR A 73 -2.69 12.09 12.79
CA TYR A 73 -2.27 11.76 14.15
C TYR A 73 -0.76 11.97 14.33
N LEU A 74 0.06 11.47 13.41
CA LEU A 74 1.51 11.63 13.46
C LEU A 74 1.92 13.10 13.37
N ARG A 75 1.33 13.86 12.45
CA ARG A 75 1.60 15.30 12.29
C ARG A 75 1.36 16.08 13.57
N LYS A 76 0.31 15.72 14.31
CA LYS A 76 -0.10 16.41 15.55
C LYS A 76 0.67 15.94 16.79
N ASN A 77 0.98 14.65 16.88
CA ASN A 77 1.43 14.04 18.13
C ASN A 77 2.87 13.50 18.08
N GLU A 78 3.38 13.17 16.92
CA GLU A 78 4.69 12.53 16.71
C GLU A 78 5.44 13.19 15.54
N LYS A 79 5.67 14.50 15.69
CA LYS A 79 6.19 15.35 14.59
C LYS A 79 7.51 14.83 13.99
N GLU A 80 8.42 14.33 14.80
CA GLU A 80 9.70 13.81 14.29
C GLU A 80 9.50 12.59 13.37
N ILE A 81 8.57 11.71 13.71
CA ILE A 81 8.16 10.57 12.89
C ILE A 81 7.55 11.07 11.58
N PHE A 82 6.60 12.00 11.68
CA PHE A 82 5.95 12.58 10.51
C PHE A 82 6.95 13.26 9.56
N ASP A 83 7.82 14.11 10.08
CA ASP A 83 8.83 14.82 9.30
C ASP A 83 9.77 13.84 8.58
N THR A 84 10.12 12.72 9.22
CA THR A 84 10.94 11.67 8.58
C THR A 84 10.20 11.00 7.44
N LEU A 85 8.92 10.67 7.61
CA LEU A 85 8.09 10.03 6.58
C LEU A 85 7.80 10.94 5.38
N VAL A 86 7.85 12.25 5.57
CA VAL A 86 7.67 13.26 4.51
C VAL A 86 8.98 13.57 3.79
N SER A 87 10.12 13.52 4.49
CA SER A 87 11.39 14.03 3.95
C SER A 87 12.29 12.97 3.33
N VAL A 88 12.20 11.71 3.79
CA VAL A 88 13.13 10.66 3.33
C VAL A 88 12.46 9.74 2.31
N PRO A 89 12.93 9.74 1.04
CA PRO A 89 12.40 8.84 0.03
C PRO A 89 12.70 7.38 0.36
N LEU A 90 11.71 6.53 0.23
CA LEU A 90 11.82 5.09 0.28
C LEU A 90 11.79 4.54 -1.15
N LYS A 91 12.52 3.48 -1.39
CA LYS A 91 12.48 2.77 -2.67
C LYS A 91 11.45 1.67 -2.63
N PHE A 92 10.50 1.73 -3.54
CA PHE A 92 9.54 0.66 -3.79
C PHE A 92 9.93 -0.06 -5.09
N LYS A 93 9.83 -1.38 -5.10
CA LYS A 93 10.20 -2.19 -6.27
C LYS A 93 9.22 -3.31 -6.52
N ASP A 94 9.17 -3.70 -7.78
CA ASP A 94 8.56 -4.92 -8.28
C ASP A 94 9.54 -5.66 -9.18
N LYS A 95 9.64 -6.97 -9.01
CA LYS A 95 10.42 -7.85 -9.87
C LYS A 95 9.53 -8.98 -10.36
N ASP A 96 9.16 -8.91 -11.61
CA ASP A 96 8.43 -9.97 -12.26
C ASP A 96 9.39 -10.79 -13.14
N TYR A 97 9.78 -11.94 -12.61
CA TYR A 97 10.69 -12.86 -13.33
C TYR A 97 10.02 -13.54 -14.50
N THR A 98 8.70 -13.57 -14.58
CA THR A 98 7.97 -14.18 -15.69
C THR A 98 7.91 -13.27 -16.91
N GLN A 99 7.98 -11.95 -16.68
CA GLN A 99 7.98 -10.91 -17.72
C GLN A 99 9.37 -10.28 -17.91
N GLU A 100 10.39 -10.77 -17.19
CA GLU A 100 11.74 -10.17 -17.17
C GLU A 100 11.71 -8.66 -16.87
N ALA A 101 10.75 -8.23 -16.05
CA ALA A 101 10.52 -6.83 -15.75
C ALA A 101 11.01 -6.46 -14.37
N HIS A 102 11.67 -5.32 -14.27
CA HIS A 102 12.05 -4.69 -13.01
C HIS A 102 11.57 -3.24 -13.01
N ARG A 103 10.76 -2.91 -12.02
CA ARG A 103 10.16 -1.59 -11.83
C ARG A 103 10.54 -1.06 -10.47
N SER A 104 10.88 0.21 -10.38
CA SER A 104 11.13 0.84 -9.08
C SER A 104 10.85 2.33 -9.12
N PHE A 105 10.48 2.86 -7.98
CA PHE A 105 10.25 4.29 -7.79
C PHE A 105 10.67 4.71 -6.38
N HIS A 106 11.21 5.91 -6.25
CA HIS A 106 11.57 6.51 -4.97
C HIS A 106 10.55 7.58 -4.60
N SER A 107 9.96 7.46 -3.43
CA SER A 107 9.03 8.45 -2.90
C SER A 107 9.05 8.42 -1.38
N PRO A 108 8.88 9.56 -0.69
CA PRO A 108 8.51 9.56 0.71
C PRO A 108 7.25 8.73 0.97
N ALA A 109 7.10 8.20 2.18
CA ALA A 109 5.89 7.47 2.56
C ALA A 109 4.65 8.38 2.58
N ILE A 110 4.83 9.66 2.88
CA ILE A 110 3.80 10.70 2.86
C ILE A 110 4.30 11.82 1.97
N THR A 111 3.54 12.16 0.94
CA THR A 111 3.84 13.33 0.10
C THR A 111 2.83 14.44 0.33
N LEU A 112 3.32 15.68 0.29
CA LEU A 112 2.52 16.86 0.49
C LEU A 112 2.50 17.71 -0.77
N THR A 113 1.42 18.47 -0.94
CA THR A 113 1.34 19.56 -1.91
C THR A 113 2.21 20.74 -1.47
N LYS A 114 2.37 21.75 -2.32
CA LYS A 114 3.07 23.00 -1.97
C LYS A 114 2.41 23.76 -0.82
N ASP A 115 1.11 23.59 -0.67
CA ASP A 115 0.31 24.24 0.38
C ASP A 115 0.29 23.43 1.70
N GLY A 116 0.96 22.28 1.71
CA GLY A 116 1.08 21.41 2.88
C GLY A 116 -0.07 20.41 3.08
N ASP A 117 -0.97 20.31 2.12
CA ASP A 117 -2.02 19.29 2.10
C ASP A 117 -1.45 17.93 1.69
N TYR A 118 -2.13 16.86 2.04
CA TYR A 118 -1.72 15.51 1.61
C TYR A 118 -1.96 15.33 0.12
N ASN A 119 -0.94 14.83 -0.56
CA ASN A 119 -1.01 14.48 -1.97
C ASN A 119 -1.13 12.97 -2.17
N ASP A 120 -0.30 12.18 -1.48
CA ASP A 120 -0.25 10.72 -1.63
C ASP A 120 0.35 10.09 -0.36
N ILE A 121 -0.09 8.86 -0.06
CA ILE A 121 0.50 8.02 0.99
C ILE A 121 0.88 6.68 0.40
N ARG A 122 2.16 6.29 0.58
CA ARG A 122 2.70 5.01 0.09
C ARG A 122 3.14 4.14 1.26
N PHE A 123 2.55 2.97 1.32
CA PHE A 123 2.93 1.97 2.31
C PHE A 123 2.74 0.56 1.74
N SER A 124 3.83 -0.19 1.71
CA SER A 124 3.81 -1.61 1.38
C SER A 124 5.11 -2.25 1.85
N VAL A 125 5.04 -3.05 2.89
CA VAL A 125 6.22 -3.76 3.43
C VAL A 125 6.78 -4.77 2.42
N ALA A 126 5.90 -5.41 1.64
CA ALA A 126 6.30 -6.44 0.68
C ALA A 126 7.11 -5.90 -0.50
N THR A 127 6.92 -4.63 -0.85
CA THR A 127 7.53 -4.00 -2.02
C THR A 127 8.57 -2.94 -1.70
N MET A 128 8.72 -2.58 -0.41
CA MET A 128 9.79 -1.70 0.03
C MET A 128 11.14 -2.40 -0.14
N ASP A 129 12.07 -1.73 -0.81
CA ASP A 129 13.45 -2.20 -0.97
C ASP A 129 14.32 -1.80 0.24
N THR A 130 15.57 -2.22 0.24
CA THR A 130 16.57 -1.73 1.19
C THR A 130 16.63 -0.21 1.14
N LEU A 131 16.85 0.39 2.32
CA LEU A 131 16.97 1.85 2.42
C LEU A 131 18.24 2.32 1.69
N ASP A 132 18.06 3.34 0.87
CA ASP A 132 19.14 4.08 0.20
C ASP A 132 19.27 5.46 0.86
N CYS A 133 19.80 5.46 2.08
CA CYS A 133 20.03 6.66 2.87
C CYS A 133 21.31 6.53 3.68
N SER A 134 21.80 7.64 4.21
CA SER A 134 23.03 7.60 5.03
C SER A 134 22.81 6.78 6.30
N PRO A 135 23.86 6.07 6.78
CA PRO A 135 23.77 5.25 8.00
C PRO A 135 23.28 6.03 9.23
N GLU A 136 23.58 7.32 9.30
CA GLU A 136 23.24 8.19 10.43
C GLU A 136 21.74 8.37 10.61
N ILE A 137 20.96 8.30 9.50
CA ILE A 137 19.50 8.46 9.54
C ILE A 137 18.75 7.15 9.41
N MET A 138 19.44 6.06 9.07
CA MET A 138 18.82 4.77 8.76
C MET A 138 17.93 4.25 9.89
N GLU A 139 18.42 4.28 11.13
CA GLU A 139 17.65 3.85 12.29
C GLU A 139 16.38 4.69 12.48
N LYS A 140 16.50 6.01 12.28
CA LYS A 140 15.37 6.94 12.36
C LYS A 140 14.32 6.63 11.32
N VAL A 141 14.71 6.32 10.09
CA VAL A 141 13.81 5.96 9.00
C VAL A 141 13.10 4.64 9.30
N TYR A 142 13.81 3.61 9.76
CA TYR A 142 13.19 2.35 10.17
C TYR A 142 12.20 2.53 11.32
N LYS A 143 12.55 3.31 12.34
CA LYS A 143 11.64 3.63 13.46
C LYS A 143 10.37 4.32 12.96
N ALA A 144 10.52 5.32 12.08
CA ALA A 144 9.38 6.05 11.53
C ALA A 144 8.48 5.14 10.69
N HIS A 145 9.05 4.35 9.79
CA HIS A 145 8.29 3.43 8.96
C HIS A 145 7.60 2.33 9.80
N HIS A 146 8.29 1.77 10.79
CA HIS A 146 7.72 0.78 11.70
C HIS A 146 6.58 1.37 12.53
N ARG A 147 6.76 2.59 13.06
CA ARG A 147 5.70 3.29 13.82
C ARG A 147 4.48 3.55 12.96
N PHE A 148 4.68 4.03 11.73
CA PHE A 148 3.60 4.24 10.77
C PHE A 148 2.86 2.93 10.47
N GLY A 149 3.58 1.86 10.17
CA GLY A 149 3.00 0.53 9.95
C GLY A 149 2.18 0.02 11.13
N ASN A 150 2.66 0.20 12.36
CA ASN A 150 1.90 -0.19 13.56
C ASN A 150 0.59 0.58 13.69
N LEU A 151 0.58 1.87 13.39
CA LEU A 151 -0.65 2.68 13.42
C LEU A 151 -1.62 2.28 12.29
N LEU A 152 -1.12 1.99 11.09
CA LEU A 152 -1.95 1.50 9.99
C LEU A 152 -2.59 0.13 10.30
N HIS A 153 -2.05 -0.62 11.26
CA HIS A 153 -2.59 -1.92 11.72
C HIS A 153 -3.29 -1.84 13.08
N ASP A 154 -3.41 -0.64 13.67
CA ASP A 154 -4.16 -0.43 14.90
C ASP A 154 -5.67 -0.49 14.60
N GLU A 155 -6.40 -1.33 15.35
CA GLU A 155 -7.84 -1.51 15.21
C GLU A 155 -8.63 -0.19 15.30
N LYS A 156 -8.09 0.81 15.99
CA LYS A 156 -8.67 2.15 16.09
C LYS A 156 -8.84 2.83 14.73
N TYR A 157 -7.97 2.54 13.77
CA TYR A 157 -7.98 3.17 12.45
C TYR A 157 -8.49 2.24 11.34
N GLN A 158 -8.82 0.99 11.69
CA GLN A 158 -9.24 -0.01 10.73
C GLN A 158 -10.74 -0.21 10.74
N ILE A 159 -11.26 -0.55 9.57
CA ILE A 159 -12.54 -1.23 9.41
C ILE A 159 -12.27 -2.65 8.91
N ASN A 160 -12.98 -3.62 9.48
CA ASN A 160 -12.92 -5.02 9.08
C ASN A 160 -14.29 -5.44 8.59
N PHE A 161 -14.32 -6.09 7.44
CA PHE A 161 -15.56 -6.52 6.80
C PHE A 161 -15.33 -7.80 5.98
N ARG A 162 -16.43 -8.44 5.61
CA ARG A 162 -16.42 -9.56 4.69
C ARG A 162 -17.18 -9.15 3.43
N LEU A 163 -16.56 -9.32 2.28
CA LEU A 163 -17.25 -9.12 1.01
C LEU A 163 -18.11 -10.34 0.69
N GLU A 164 -19.36 -10.10 0.34
CA GLU A 164 -20.30 -11.10 -0.16
C GLU A 164 -20.36 -11.03 -1.71
N PRO A 165 -20.77 -12.13 -2.39
CA PRO A 165 -20.91 -12.11 -3.84
C PRO A 165 -21.82 -10.97 -4.31
N GLY A 166 -21.31 -10.12 -5.21
CA GLY A 166 -21.95 -8.92 -5.70
C GLY A 166 -21.46 -7.61 -5.06
N ASP A 167 -20.76 -7.67 -3.94
CA ASP A 167 -20.19 -6.47 -3.31
C ASP A 167 -19.03 -5.91 -4.14
N ILE A 168 -18.90 -4.59 -4.09
CA ILE A 168 -17.76 -3.85 -4.66
C ILE A 168 -17.18 -2.99 -3.56
N PHE A 169 -15.87 -3.15 -3.34
CA PHE A 169 -15.08 -2.33 -2.44
C PHE A 169 -14.11 -1.45 -3.23
N SER A 170 -13.98 -0.17 -2.83
CA SER A 170 -13.03 0.79 -3.37
C SER A 170 -12.38 1.58 -2.26
#